data_6d7f27278ce6d82fc282129db8ff85ab
#
_entry.id   6d7f27278ce6d82fc282129db8ff85ab
#
_cell.length_a   1.000
_cell.length_b   1.000
_cell.length_c   1.000
_cell.angle_alpha   90.00
_cell.angle_beta   90.00
_cell.angle_gamma   90.00
#
_symmetry.space_group_name_H-M   'P 1'
#
loop_
_entity.id
_entity.type
_entity.pdbx_description
1 polymer ?
#
loop_
_entity_poly.entity_id
_entity_poly.type
_entity_poly.pdbx_seq_one_letter_code
_entity_poly.pdbx_strand_id
1 'polypeptide(L)'
;MTGPGDRLNVAYSSSTVTKGRAKGIVFATGAFTEIGAIASALRKKDSKVRPVKRKPDGHAGPHRYLEAYTLTLGDAIGRFLGVNVGTPLQRKLSKLAMLLFAIAVVCAIVVLGSNRFDSSKEVVIYAVATGLSMIPASLVVVLTITMAVGTKNMVKRNVIVRNLKSLEALGAVTDICSDKTGTLTQGKMLARGAWIPSLGTFTVELSSNEPFNPTTGSVRFDSREPKDINFKRAKEETSDEGSVTPPEQLLRDSGVPLEDFLQVASLANLATVYEKDGKWHARGDPTEIAIQVFSSRFSWNRLAFTGGDSPKWKEIAEFPFDSDVKRMSVVMQQTSTGDKFAFTKGAVERVIGACTRYVEDNSEVEMTDSFEEEILRNMEVLAGLGLRVLALASRKISFEIKDGGDKDRARVEHDLVFRGLIGLYDPPRPESASAVRECHGAGISVHMLTGDHLETAKAIAIEVGILPRQMARVSRTVADAMIMTASDFDALSDESVDALPVLPLVIARCAPSTKVRMIEALHRRGKFCAMVSIQCPLTYLGEDYSESNPSWRNRAAEPS
;
A
#
# COMPACT_ATOMS: atom_id res chain seq x y z
N MET A 1 0.02 26.03 10.62
CA MET A 1 1.34 25.51 10.24
C MET A 1 1.16 24.76 8.94
N THR A 2 1.98 25.05 7.97
CA THR A 2 1.94 24.40 6.65
C THR A 2 2.39 22.93 6.82
N GLY A 3 1.62 21.98 6.27
CA GLY A 3 1.95 20.56 6.35
C GLY A 3 3.26 20.20 5.64
N PRO A 4 3.90 19.04 5.94
CA PRO A 4 5.13 18.65 5.26
C PRO A 4 5.01 18.61 3.73
N GLY A 5 3.86 18.21 3.19
CA GLY A 5 3.60 18.14 1.74
C GLY A 5 3.49 19.50 1.06
N ASP A 6 3.21 20.57 1.81
CA ASP A 6 2.99 21.92 1.27
C ASP A 6 4.25 22.79 1.31
N ARG A 7 5.35 22.27 1.86
CA ARG A 7 6.62 23.00 1.97
C ARG A 7 7.48 22.74 0.74
N LEU A 8 7.22 23.44 -0.34
CA LEU A 8 7.87 23.22 -1.64
C LEU A 8 9.38 23.53 -1.67
N ASN A 9 9.90 24.28 -0.69
CA ASN A 9 11.29 24.67 -0.59
C ASN A 9 12.11 23.80 0.39
N VAL A 10 11.56 22.69 0.88
CA VAL A 10 12.19 21.83 1.87
C VAL A 10 12.38 20.42 1.31
N ALA A 11 13.61 19.92 1.32
CA ALA A 11 13.93 18.52 1.06
C ALA A 11 14.02 17.77 2.39
N TYR A 12 13.33 16.62 2.47
CA TYR A 12 13.22 15.85 3.69
C TYR A 12 14.24 14.70 3.75
N SER A 13 14.86 14.52 4.91
CA SER A 13 15.70 13.35 5.18
C SER A 13 14.91 12.06 4.98
N SER A 14 15.57 11.03 4.42
CA SER A 14 14.97 9.73 4.08
C SER A 14 13.94 9.75 2.93
N SER A 15 13.81 10.86 2.20
CA SER A 15 13.10 10.89 0.92
C SER A 15 14.07 10.61 -0.24
N THR A 16 13.54 10.15 -1.36
CA THR A 16 14.32 9.87 -2.57
C THR A 16 14.13 11.00 -3.57
N VAL A 17 15.22 11.55 -4.10
CA VAL A 17 15.16 12.49 -5.21
C VAL A 17 14.85 11.70 -6.49
N THR A 18 13.67 11.90 -7.04
CA THR A 18 13.23 11.21 -8.26
C THR A 18 13.67 11.92 -9.53
N LYS A 19 13.85 13.25 -9.50
CA LYS A 19 14.26 14.06 -10.64
C LYS A 19 14.94 15.37 -10.18
N GLY A 20 15.85 15.88 -10.98
CA GLY A 20 16.47 17.19 -10.83
C GLY A 20 17.73 17.22 -9.94
N ARG A 21 18.29 18.43 -9.82
CA ARG A 21 19.46 18.75 -8.99
C ARG A 21 19.18 20.05 -8.26
N ALA A 22 19.53 20.11 -6.97
CA ALA A 22 19.42 21.32 -6.18
C ALA A 22 20.59 21.46 -5.22
N LYS A 23 20.87 22.70 -4.79
CA LYS A 23 21.73 22.99 -3.65
C LYS A 23 20.84 23.47 -2.53
N GLY A 24 21.07 22.97 -1.32
CA GLY A 24 20.27 23.31 -0.15
C GLY A 24 21.13 23.58 1.07
N ILE A 25 20.55 24.28 2.04
CA ILE A 25 21.14 24.51 3.36
C ILE A 25 20.51 23.52 4.33
N VAL A 26 21.32 22.74 5.03
CA VAL A 26 20.83 21.84 6.08
C VAL A 26 20.49 22.68 7.30
N PHE A 27 19.20 22.73 7.67
CA PHE A 27 18.71 23.50 8.83
C PHE A 27 18.26 22.61 10.00
N ALA A 28 18.07 21.30 9.79
CA ALA A 28 17.67 20.36 10.82
C ALA A 28 18.36 19.00 10.61
N THR A 29 18.83 18.36 11.70
CA THR A 29 19.47 17.05 11.67
C THR A 29 18.95 16.16 12.80
N GLY A 30 19.10 14.84 12.67
CA GLY A 30 18.75 13.86 13.71
C GLY A 30 17.30 13.95 14.16
N ALA A 31 17.08 14.13 15.46
CA ALA A 31 15.74 14.19 16.06
C ALA A 31 14.90 15.42 15.63
N PHE A 32 15.55 16.44 15.06
CA PHE A 32 14.88 17.67 14.61
C PHE A 32 14.41 17.59 13.15
N THR A 33 14.75 16.53 12.42
CA THR A 33 14.18 16.27 11.10
C THR A 33 12.74 15.76 11.25
N GLU A 34 11.91 15.87 10.20
CA GLU A 34 10.53 15.35 10.24
C GLU A 34 10.51 13.85 10.57
N ILE A 35 11.39 13.06 9.96
CA ILE A 35 11.50 11.63 10.28
C ILE A 35 12.03 11.40 11.71
N GLY A 36 12.91 12.26 12.19
CA GLY A 36 13.40 12.24 13.56
C GLY A 36 12.29 12.58 14.57
N ALA A 37 11.42 13.54 14.25
CA ALA A 37 10.26 13.89 15.05
C ALA A 37 9.26 12.71 15.11
N ILE A 38 8.98 12.06 13.99
CA ILE A 38 8.16 10.84 13.91
C ILE A 38 8.79 9.73 14.74
N ALA A 39 10.08 9.45 14.57
CA ALA A 39 10.80 8.45 15.35
C ALA A 39 10.83 8.76 16.85
N SER A 40 10.92 10.04 17.22
CA SER A 40 10.86 10.48 18.61
C SER A 40 9.46 10.33 19.21
N ALA A 41 8.42 10.60 18.43
CA ALA A 41 7.03 10.39 18.85
C ALA A 41 6.74 8.90 19.07
N LEU A 42 7.25 8.03 18.20
CA LEU A 42 7.16 6.57 18.32
C LEU A 42 8.00 6.03 19.51
N ARG A 43 9.12 6.70 19.85
CA ARG A 43 9.96 6.37 21.01
C ARG A 43 9.48 6.99 22.31
N LYS A 44 8.46 7.85 22.29
CA LYS A 44 7.88 8.43 23.50
C LYS A 44 7.32 7.28 24.34
N LYS A 45 8.19 6.72 25.18
CA LYS A 45 7.75 5.78 26.23
C LYS A 45 6.72 6.51 27.07
N ASP A 46 5.56 5.90 27.23
CA ASP A 46 4.58 6.34 28.21
C ASP A 46 5.29 6.64 29.53
N SER A 47 4.92 7.76 30.17
CA SER A 47 5.54 8.14 31.43
C SER A 47 5.44 6.95 32.37
N LYS A 48 6.57 6.55 32.97
CA LYS A 48 6.61 5.41 33.93
C LYS A 48 5.67 5.60 35.13
N VAL A 49 5.08 6.77 35.25
CA VAL A 49 4.16 7.18 36.32
C VAL A 49 2.75 7.31 35.70
N ARG A 50 1.77 6.65 36.29
CA ARG A 50 0.38 6.76 35.86
C ARG A 50 -0.13 8.19 35.96
N PRO A 51 -0.85 8.72 34.95
CA PRO A 51 -1.41 10.06 35.03
C PRO A 51 -2.45 10.14 36.15
N VAL A 52 -2.36 11.20 36.97
CA VAL A 52 -3.33 11.46 38.01
C VAL A 52 -4.66 11.90 37.38
N LYS A 53 -5.75 11.20 37.70
CA LYS A 53 -7.10 11.58 37.23
C LYS A 53 -7.49 12.92 37.86
N ARG A 54 -7.51 13.98 37.03
CA ARG A 54 -7.94 15.34 37.44
C ARG A 54 -9.43 15.53 37.24
N LYS A 55 -10.04 16.40 38.05
CA LYS A 55 -11.41 16.87 37.84
C LYS A 55 -11.43 17.83 36.63
N PRO A 56 -12.61 18.15 36.06
CA PRO A 56 -12.73 19.14 34.99
C PRO A 56 -12.07 20.49 35.32
N ASP A 57 -12.01 20.84 36.62
CA ASP A 57 -11.40 22.08 37.16
C ASP A 57 -9.86 22.02 37.23
N GLY A 58 -9.22 20.95 36.70
CA GLY A 58 -7.77 20.78 36.68
C GLY A 58 -7.14 20.35 38.01
N HIS A 59 -7.87 20.34 39.14
CA HIS A 59 -7.39 19.96 40.46
C HIS A 59 -7.57 18.46 40.72
N ALA A 60 -6.63 17.86 41.47
CA ALA A 60 -6.71 16.48 41.94
C ALA A 60 -6.56 16.46 43.46
N GLY A 61 -7.44 15.75 44.18
CA GLY A 61 -7.34 15.57 45.61
C GLY A 61 -6.14 14.67 46.00
N PRO A 62 -5.59 14.82 47.24
CA PRO A 62 -4.40 14.10 47.66
C PRO A 62 -4.56 12.57 47.61
N HIS A 63 -5.77 12.03 47.80
CA HIS A 63 -6.07 10.61 47.67
C HIS A 63 -5.81 10.08 46.25
N ARG A 64 -6.02 10.90 45.21
CA ARG A 64 -5.76 10.49 43.82
C ARG A 64 -4.27 10.46 43.45
N TYR A 65 -3.47 11.28 44.13
CA TYR A 65 -2.02 11.19 44.02
C TYR A 65 -1.52 9.92 44.70
N LEU A 66 -2.03 9.59 45.91
CA LEU A 66 -1.69 8.35 46.61
C LEU A 66 -2.08 7.12 45.76
N GLU A 67 -3.28 7.10 45.19
CA GLU A 67 -3.73 6.06 44.27
C GLU A 67 -2.80 5.91 43.08
N ALA A 68 -2.43 7.02 42.40
CA ALA A 68 -1.51 7.00 41.30
C ALA A 68 -0.12 6.47 41.67
N TYR A 69 0.39 6.84 42.85
CA TYR A 69 1.69 6.36 43.35
C TYR A 69 1.66 4.87 43.73
N THR A 70 0.62 4.41 44.41
CA THR A 70 0.48 2.98 44.76
C THR A 70 0.33 2.10 43.53
N LEU A 71 -0.45 2.54 42.52
CA LEU A 71 -0.58 1.85 41.25
C LEU A 71 0.74 1.89 40.46
N THR A 72 1.48 3.00 40.52
CA THR A 72 2.80 3.11 39.84
C THR A 72 3.82 2.18 40.50
N LEU A 73 3.80 2.06 41.83
CA LEU A 73 4.65 1.11 42.56
C LEU A 73 4.28 -0.33 42.21
N GLY A 74 2.98 -0.65 42.16
CA GLY A 74 2.48 -1.95 41.72
C GLY A 74 2.93 -2.27 40.28
N ASP A 75 2.87 -1.28 39.35
CA ASP A 75 3.37 -1.43 38.00
C ASP A 75 4.91 -1.58 37.95
N ALA A 76 5.64 -0.92 38.82
CA ALA A 76 7.10 -1.06 38.93
C ALA A 76 7.49 -2.46 39.40
N ILE A 77 6.81 -2.97 40.43
CA ILE A 77 6.97 -4.34 40.92
C ILE A 77 6.55 -5.35 39.83
N GLY A 78 5.40 -5.13 39.16
CA GLY A 78 4.93 -5.99 38.09
C GLY A 78 5.88 -5.99 36.88
N ARG A 79 6.56 -4.87 36.59
CA ARG A 79 7.63 -4.79 35.57
C ARG A 79 8.87 -5.56 36.02
N PHE A 80 9.30 -5.41 37.25
CA PHE A 80 10.45 -6.14 37.79
C PHE A 80 10.20 -7.66 37.81
N LEU A 81 8.99 -8.10 38.13
CA LEU A 81 8.58 -9.50 38.11
C LEU A 81 8.21 -10.00 36.72
N GLY A 82 8.25 -9.15 35.67
CA GLY A 82 7.91 -9.53 34.28
C GLY A 82 6.42 -9.83 34.03
N VAL A 83 5.53 -9.52 34.97
CA VAL A 83 4.09 -9.82 34.86
C VAL A 83 3.37 -8.86 33.90
N ASN A 84 3.83 -7.59 33.84
CA ASN A 84 3.21 -6.52 33.06
C ASN A 84 4.02 -6.14 31.79
N VAL A 85 5.19 -6.72 31.59
CA VAL A 85 6.10 -6.40 30.49
C VAL A 85 6.47 -7.68 29.74
N GLY A 86 6.62 -7.56 28.42
CA GLY A 86 7.01 -8.67 27.57
C GLY A 86 5.86 -9.21 26.71
N THR A 87 6.14 -10.28 25.99
CA THR A 87 5.20 -10.96 25.10
C THR A 87 4.06 -11.64 25.89
N PRO A 88 2.91 -11.93 25.26
CA PRO A 88 1.81 -12.63 25.94
C PRO A 88 2.22 -13.93 26.61
N LEU A 89 3.13 -14.70 26.01
CA LEU A 89 3.67 -15.92 26.58
C LEU A 89 4.55 -15.62 27.80
N GLN A 90 5.45 -14.63 27.68
CA GLN A 90 6.29 -14.22 28.81
C GLN A 90 5.45 -13.79 30.01
N ARG A 91 4.35 -13.05 29.79
CA ARG A 91 3.41 -12.67 30.87
C ARG A 91 2.73 -13.89 31.50
N LYS A 92 2.29 -14.88 30.68
CA LYS A 92 1.71 -16.12 31.20
C LYS A 92 2.74 -16.94 31.99
N LEU A 93 3.98 -17.02 31.48
CA LEU A 93 5.08 -17.70 32.16
C LEU A 93 5.46 -17.01 33.47
N SER A 94 5.53 -15.68 33.51
CA SER A 94 5.79 -14.95 34.76
C SER A 94 4.70 -15.17 35.79
N LYS A 95 3.42 -15.20 35.39
CA LYS A 95 2.30 -15.55 36.29
C LYS A 95 2.43 -16.98 36.81
N LEU A 96 2.79 -17.93 35.96
CA LEU A 96 3.03 -19.32 36.36
C LEU A 96 4.21 -19.42 37.34
N ALA A 97 5.33 -18.72 37.06
CA ALA A 97 6.48 -18.67 37.93
C ALA A 97 6.13 -18.09 39.30
N MET A 98 5.31 -17.05 39.35
CA MET A 98 4.81 -16.47 40.63
C MET A 98 3.93 -17.44 41.41
N LEU A 99 3.05 -18.18 40.69
CA LEU A 99 2.24 -19.23 41.35
C LEU A 99 3.12 -20.34 41.92
N LEU A 100 4.09 -20.83 41.16
CA LEU A 100 5.02 -21.85 41.61
C LEU A 100 5.88 -21.36 42.76
N PHE A 101 6.33 -20.09 42.74
CA PHE A 101 7.06 -19.48 43.83
C PHE A 101 6.19 -19.42 45.12
N ALA A 102 4.92 -19.04 45.02
CA ALA A 102 4.01 -19.04 46.15
C ALA A 102 3.83 -20.46 46.73
N ILE A 103 3.67 -21.47 45.88
CA ILE A 103 3.62 -22.89 46.32
C ILE A 103 4.94 -23.29 46.98
N ALA A 104 6.08 -22.90 46.41
CA ALA A 104 7.40 -23.19 47.01
C ALA A 104 7.55 -22.60 48.39
N VAL A 105 7.09 -21.35 48.63
CA VAL A 105 7.09 -20.71 49.93
C VAL A 105 6.20 -21.48 50.92
N VAL A 106 5.00 -21.88 50.49
CA VAL A 106 4.09 -22.68 51.36
C VAL A 106 4.75 -24.01 51.70
N CYS A 107 5.36 -24.72 50.76
CA CYS A 107 6.06 -25.97 51.01
C CYS A 107 7.25 -25.77 51.98
N ALA A 108 8.02 -24.69 51.81
CA ALA A 108 9.11 -24.36 52.73
C ALA A 108 8.60 -24.11 54.17
N ILE A 109 7.48 -23.38 54.31
CA ILE A 109 6.84 -23.14 55.64
C ILE A 109 6.34 -24.45 56.23
N VAL A 110 5.73 -25.34 55.45
CA VAL A 110 5.28 -26.67 55.94
C VAL A 110 6.45 -27.50 56.43
N VAL A 111 7.58 -27.51 55.69
CA VAL A 111 8.80 -28.21 56.11
C VAL A 111 9.33 -27.65 57.43
N LEU A 112 9.42 -26.32 57.56
CA LEU A 112 9.84 -25.66 58.80
C LEU A 112 8.86 -25.94 59.94
N GLY A 113 7.57 -25.88 59.70
CA GLY A 113 6.52 -26.17 60.70
C GLY A 113 6.54 -27.63 61.19
N SER A 114 6.74 -28.58 60.25
CA SER A 114 6.90 -30.00 60.58
C SER A 114 8.11 -30.28 61.49
N ASN A 115 9.16 -29.48 61.34
CA ASN A 115 10.35 -29.55 62.19
C ASN A 115 10.28 -28.58 63.39
N ARG A 116 9.07 -28.18 63.80
CA ARG A 116 8.81 -27.26 64.93
C ARG A 116 9.56 -25.93 64.85
N PHE A 117 9.82 -25.42 63.63
CA PHE A 117 10.59 -24.21 63.36
C PHE A 117 12.01 -24.24 63.88
N ASP A 118 12.63 -25.46 63.92
CA ASP A 118 14.02 -25.58 64.32
C ASP A 118 14.90 -24.80 63.29
N SER A 119 15.74 -23.90 63.84
CA SER A 119 16.65 -23.04 63.07
C SER A 119 17.99 -23.72 62.79
N SER A 120 18.08 -25.05 62.93
CA SER A 120 19.29 -25.78 62.53
C SER A 120 19.62 -25.59 61.06
N LYS A 121 20.90 -25.48 60.74
CA LYS A 121 21.35 -25.24 59.36
C LYS A 121 20.80 -26.29 58.39
N GLU A 122 20.67 -27.53 58.83
CA GLU A 122 20.19 -28.66 58.00
C GLU A 122 18.71 -28.48 57.61
N VAL A 123 17.85 -28.12 58.55
CA VAL A 123 16.41 -27.90 58.31
C VAL A 123 16.17 -26.69 57.39
N VAL A 124 16.92 -25.61 57.64
CA VAL A 124 16.84 -24.42 56.77
C VAL A 124 17.30 -24.72 55.34
N ILE A 125 18.43 -25.42 55.19
CA ILE A 125 18.93 -25.81 53.85
C ILE A 125 17.93 -26.74 53.16
N TYR A 126 17.33 -27.69 53.85
CA TYR A 126 16.33 -28.60 53.28
C TYR A 126 15.06 -27.86 52.86
N ALA A 127 14.55 -26.93 53.67
CA ALA A 127 13.40 -26.11 53.34
C ALA A 127 13.65 -25.23 52.08
N VAL A 128 14.82 -24.58 52.01
CA VAL A 128 15.24 -23.78 50.86
C VAL A 128 15.43 -24.64 49.61
N ALA A 129 16.09 -25.81 49.74
CA ALA A 129 16.29 -26.74 48.62
C ALA A 129 14.96 -27.25 48.07
N THR A 130 14.00 -27.58 48.93
CA THR A 130 12.63 -27.97 48.54
C THR A 130 11.92 -26.85 47.79
N GLY A 131 12.02 -25.62 48.26
CA GLY A 131 11.46 -24.45 47.56
C GLY A 131 12.12 -24.21 46.19
N LEU A 132 13.45 -24.25 46.12
CA LEU A 132 14.21 -24.05 44.87
C LEU A 132 13.93 -25.14 43.81
N SER A 133 13.71 -26.39 44.25
CA SER A 133 13.43 -27.51 43.33
C SER A 133 12.11 -27.36 42.58
N MET A 134 11.18 -26.54 43.08
CA MET A 134 9.91 -26.24 42.45
C MET A 134 10.00 -25.20 41.33
N ILE A 135 11.12 -24.51 41.16
CA ILE A 135 11.33 -23.51 40.09
C ILE A 135 11.77 -24.24 38.82
N PRO A 136 10.96 -24.24 37.76
CA PRO A 136 11.31 -24.96 36.52
C PRO A 136 12.33 -24.18 35.70
N ALA A 137 13.61 -24.23 36.11
CA ALA A 137 14.71 -23.57 35.38
C ALA A 137 14.84 -24.02 33.92
N SER A 138 14.41 -25.25 33.62
CA SER A 138 14.39 -25.81 32.26
C SER A 138 13.38 -25.15 31.32
N LEU A 139 12.36 -24.45 31.83
CA LEU A 139 11.29 -23.88 31.01
C LEU A 139 11.80 -22.84 30.01
N VAL A 140 12.76 -22.00 30.42
CA VAL A 140 13.37 -20.99 29.52
C VAL A 140 14.16 -21.67 28.41
N VAL A 141 14.88 -22.75 28.71
CA VAL A 141 15.67 -23.51 27.74
C VAL A 141 14.76 -24.18 26.71
N VAL A 142 13.70 -24.85 27.17
CA VAL A 142 12.72 -25.48 26.28
C VAL A 142 12.06 -24.46 25.36
N LEU A 143 11.69 -23.29 25.90
CA LEU A 143 11.11 -22.21 25.09
C LEU A 143 12.06 -21.71 24.01
N THR A 144 13.32 -21.46 24.35
CA THR A 144 14.32 -20.98 23.37
C THR A 144 14.59 -22.02 22.28
N ILE A 145 14.66 -23.30 22.63
CA ILE A 145 14.84 -24.39 21.64
C ILE A 145 13.63 -24.49 20.73
N THR A 146 12.41 -24.48 21.25
CA THR A 146 11.19 -24.55 20.42
C THR A 146 11.07 -23.36 19.47
N MET A 147 11.39 -22.15 19.94
CA MET A 147 11.42 -20.96 19.08
C MET A 147 12.52 -21.05 18.00
N ALA A 148 13.69 -21.59 18.33
CA ALA A 148 14.77 -21.80 17.36
C ALA A 148 14.36 -22.78 16.27
N VAL A 149 13.69 -23.88 16.63
CA VAL A 149 13.17 -24.87 15.67
C VAL A 149 12.07 -24.25 14.79
N GLY A 150 11.16 -23.48 15.39
CA GLY A 150 10.13 -22.72 14.65
C GLY A 150 10.75 -21.76 13.64
N THR A 151 11.76 -20.98 14.05
CA THR A 151 12.51 -20.08 13.16
C THR A 151 13.17 -20.83 12.01
N LYS A 152 13.82 -21.96 12.28
CA LYS A 152 14.43 -22.80 11.25
C LYS A 152 13.42 -23.29 10.21
N ASN A 153 12.22 -23.65 10.64
CA ASN A 153 11.15 -24.06 9.73
C ASN A 153 10.59 -22.89 8.89
N MET A 154 10.53 -21.68 9.45
CA MET A 154 10.14 -20.48 8.71
C MET A 154 11.19 -20.11 7.65
N VAL A 155 12.48 -20.19 7.98
CA VAL A 155 13.57 -19.95 7.01
C VAL A 155 13.50 -20.90 5.83
N LYS A 156 13.14 -22.19 6.06
CA LYS A 156 12.91 -23.16 4.96
C LYS A 156 11.77 -22.73 4.02
N ARG A 157 10.85 -21.90 4.49
CA ARG A 157 9.75 -21.32 3.70
C ARG A 157 10.04 -19.89 3.25
N ASN A 158 11.31 -19.49 3.16
CA ASN A 158 11.79 -18.17 2.73
C ASN A 158 11.34 -17.01 3.63
N VAL A 159 11.03 -17.28 4.90
CA VAL A 159 10.67 -16.24 5.88
C VAL A 159 11.85 -16.01 6.82
N ILE A 160 12.40 -14.79 6.82
CA ILE A 160 13.50 -14.40 7.71
C ILE A 160 12.93 -13.73 8.96
N VAL A 161 13.12 -14.37 10.12
CA VAL A 161 12.72 -13.81 11.41
C VAL A 161 13.88 -12.98 11.97
N ARG A 162 13.67 -11.66 12.09
CA ARG A 162 14.67 -10.74 12.66
C ARG A 162 14.58 -10.64 14.18
N ASN A 163 13.40 -10.85 14.75
CA ASN A 163 13.17 -10.76 16.19
C ASN A 163 12.37 -11.99 16.68
N LEU A 164 12.95 -12.75 17.60
CA LEU A 164 12.32 -13.95 18.17
C LEU A 164 11.05 -13.63 18.98
N LYS A 165 10.97 -12.44 19.61
CA LYS A 165 9.76 -11.99 20.31
C LYS A 165 8.58 -11.81 19.36
N SER A 166 8.84 -11.36 18.14
CA SER A 166 7.82 -11.21 17.08
C SER A 166 7.28 -12.55 16.60
N LEU A 167 8.10 -13.62 16.66
CA LEU A 167 7.67 -14.97 16.28
C LEU A 167 6.55 -15.50 17.19
N GLU A 168 6.66 -15.23 18.49
CA GLU A 168 5.62 -15.57 19.46
C GLU A 168 4.32 -14.81 19.18
N ALA A 169 4.43 -13.49 18.93
CA ALA A 169 3.29 -12.64 18.59
C ALA A 169 2.59 -13.12 17.33
N LEU A 170 3.35 -13.62 16.34
CA LEU A 170 2.81 -14.14 15.08
C LEU A 170 1.87 -15.33 15.31
N GLY A 171 2.17 -16.20 16.26
CA GLY A 171 1.29 -17.34 16.64
C GLY A 171 -0.03 -16.93 17.30
N ALA A 172 -0.15 -15.70 17.75
CA ALA A 172 -1.36 -15.14 18.38
C ALA A 172 -2.16 -14.22 17.45
N VAL A 173 -1.74 -14.05 16.20
CA VAL A 173 -2.40 -13.16 15.22
C VAL A 173 -3.81 -13.66 14.94
N THR A 174 -4.78 -12.76 15.09
CA THR A 174 -6.19 -12.98 14.77
C THR A 174 -6.61 -12.24 13.50
N ASP A 175 -5.88 -11.18 13.16
CA ASP A 175 -6.20 -10.29 12.03
C ASP A 175 -4.92 -9.88 11.30
N ILE A 176 -4.95 -9.89 9.98
CA ILE A 176 -3.86 -9.43 9.12
C ILE A 176 -4.32 -8.22 8.33
N CYS A 177 -3.67 -7.07 8.53
CA CYS A 177 -3.84 -5.89 7.68
C CYS A 177 -2.79 -5.94 6.57
N SER A 178 -3.24 -6.06 5.33
CA SER A 178 -2.35 -6.13 4.17
C SER A 178 -2.50 -4.89 3.29
N ASP A 179 -1.38 -4.35 2.85
CA ASP A 179 -1.38 -3.45 1.70
C ASP A 179 -1.73 -4.24 0.43
N LYS A 180 -2.36 -3.59 -0.56
CA LYS A 180 -2.70 -4.23 -1.83
C LYS A 180 -1.47 -4.33 -2.73
N THR A 181 -0.91 -3.16 -3.09
CA THR A 181 0.07 -3.03 -4.17
C THR A 181 1.40 -3.67 -3.81
N GLY A 182 1.82 -4.63 -4.65
CA GLY A 182 3.08 -5.36 -4.48
C GLY A 182 3.06 -6.41 -3.36
N THR A 183 2.05 -6.41 -2.46
CA THR A 183 1.86 -7.41 -1.40
C THR A 183 0.87 -8.48 -1.84
N LEU A 184 -0.40 -8.17 -1.96
CA LEU A 184 -1.42 -9.06 -2.50
C LEU A 184 -1.34 -9.17 -4.01
N THR A 185 -0.85 -8.12 -4.66
CA THR A 185 -0.64 -8.03 -6.10
C THR A 185 0.85 -8.07 -6.44
N GLN A 186 1.18 -8.25 -7.71
CA GLN A 186 2.57 -8.35 -8.18
C GLN A 186 3.30 -7.01 -8.20
N GLY A 187 2.57 -5.88 -8.14
CA GLY A 187 3.12 -4.54 -8.34
C GLY A 187 3.59 -4.29 -9.78
N LYS A 188 3.16 -5.14 -10.72
CA LYS A 188 3.43 -5.01 -12.15
C LYS A 188 2.15 -4.58 -12.84
N MET A 189 2.14 -3.34 -13.29
CA MET A 189 0.98 -2.84 -14.03
C MET A 189 0.97 -3.39 -15.46
N LEU A 190 -0.21 -3.74 -15.94
CA LEU A 190 -0.46 -4.21 -17.30
C LEU A 190 -1.67 -3.46 -17.86
N ALA A 191 -1.58 -2.93 -19.07
CA ALA A 191 -2.72 -2.32 -19.73
C ALA A 191 -3.66 -3.44 -20.22
N ARG A 192 -4.90 -3.45 -19.73
CA ARG A 192 -5.87 -4.50 -20.03
C ARG A 192 -7.01 -4.02 -20.90
N GLY A 193 -7.31 -2.74 -20.89
CA GLY A 193 -8.35 -2.17 -21.72
C GLY A 193 -8.13 -0.70 -21.99
N ALA A 194 -8.67 -0.22 -23.09
CA ALA A 194 -8.75 1.20 -23.42
C ALA A 194 -10.11 1.48 -24.05
N TRP A 195 -10.66 2.65 -23.78
CA TRP A 195 -11.86 3.15 -24.42
C TRP A 195 -11.56 4.46 -25.13
N ILE A 196 -11.95 4.54 -26.38
CA ILE A 196 -11.75 5.72 -27.22
C ILE A 196 -13.13 6.17 -27.71
N PRO A 197 -13.55 7.42 -27.45
CA PRO A 197 -14.82 7.94 -27.95
C PRO A 197 -14.97 7.71 -29.45
N SER A 198 -16.19 7.46 -29.89
CA SER A 198 -16.58 7.20 -31.29
C SER A 198 -15.94 5.97 -31.96
N LEU A 199 -14.98 5.31 -31.30
CA LEU A 199 -14.44 4.04 -31.79
C LEU A 199 -15.00 2.85 -31.02
N GLY A 200 -14.81 2.82 -29.70
CA GLY A 200 -15.20 1.70 -28.86
C GLY A 200 -14.11 1.27 -27.88
N THR A 201 -14.17 0.00 -27.50
CA THR A 201 -13.35 -0.58 -26.44
C THR A 201 -12.30 -1.54 -26.98
N PHE A 202 -11.06 -1.35 -26.58
CA PHE A 202 -9.94 -2.25 -26.86
C PHE A 202 -9.66 -3.08 -25.59
N THR A 203 -9.54 -4.38 -25.72
CA THR A 203 -9.21 -5.29 -24.64
C THR A 203 -7.94 -6.06 -24.98
N VAL A 204 -6.99 -6.12 -24.05
CA VAL A 204 -5.73 -6.84 -24.21
C VAL A 204 -5.76 -8.14 -23.42
N GLU A 205 -5.54 -9.25 -24.09
CA GLU A 205 -5.27 -10.53 -23.45
C GLU A 205 -3.83 -10.55 -22.96
N LEU A 206 -3.66 -10.75 -21.65
CA LEU A 206 -2.37 -10.64 -21.02
C LEU A 206 -1.67 -12.00 -20.97
N SER A 207 -0.43 -12.05 -21.44
CA SER A 207 0.49 -13.13 -21.10
C SER A 207 1.15 -12.81 -19.76
N SER A 208 0.90 -13.62 -18.75
CA SER A 208 1.46 -13.45 -17.40
C SER A 208 2.98 -13.65 -17.35
N ASN A 209 3.55 -14.32 -18.33
CA ASN A 209 4.96 -14.72 -18.33
C ASN A 209 5.90 -13.62 -18.84
N GLU A 210 5.43 -12.74 -19.75
CA GLU A 210 6.24 -11.69 -20.38
C GLU A 210 5.52 -10.33 -20.35
N PRO A 211 5.44 -9.67 -19.19
CA PRO A 211 4.64 -8.46 -19.01
C PRO A 211 5.13 -7.25 -19.82
N PHE A 212 6.38 -7.25 -20.26
CA PHE A 212 6.98 -6.15 -21.01
C PHE A 212 7.03 -6.38 -22.52
N ASN A 213 6.60 -7.57 -22.97
CA ASN A 213 6.62 -7.92 -24.38
C ASN A 213 5.35 -7.41 -25.08
N PRO A 214 5.47 -6.42 -26.00
CA PRO A 214 4.31 -5.91 -26.74
C PRO A 214 3.81 -6.88 -27.83
N THR A 215 4.59 -7.91 -28.18
CA THR A 215 4.22 -8.85 -29.23
C THR A 215 3.43 -10.06 -28.72
N THR A 216 3.37 -10.25 -27.38
CA THR A 216 2.62 -11.35 -26.75
C THR A 216 1.22 -10.90 -26.34
N GLY A 217 0.24 -11.79 -26.51
CA GLY A 217 -1.17 -11.52 -26.23
C GLY A 217 -1.88 -10.81 -27.41
N SER A 218 -3.17 -11.07 -27.53
CA SER A 218 -4.00 -10.50 -28.57
C SER A 218 -4.68 -9.20 -28.14
N VAL A 219 -4.95 -8.33 -29.09
CA VAL A 219 -5.82 -7.16 -28.90
C VAL A 219 -7.15 -7.48 -29.55
N ARG A 220 -8.23 -7.37 -28.77
CA ARG A 220 -9.61 -7.47 -29.27
C ARG A 220 -10.22 -6.09 -29.29
N PHE A 221 -10.97 -5.82 -30.34
CA PHE A 221 -11.72 -4.59 -30.52
C PHE A 221 -13.22 -4.88 -30.49
N ASP A 222 -13.96 -4.05 -29.78
CA ASP A 222 -15.41 -4.04 -29.71
C ASP A 222 -15.89 -2.59 -29.94
N SER A 223 -16.77 -2.38 -30.91
CA SER A 223 -17.30 -1.05 -31.22
C SER A 223 -18.23 -0.49 -30.13
N ARG A 224 -18.59 -1.29 -29.12
CA ARG A 224 -19.40 -0.87 -28.00
C ARG A 224 -18.57 -0.17 -26.92
N GLU A 225 -19.24 0.64 -26.14
CA GLU A 225 -18.65 1.26 -24.95
C GLU A 225 -18.50 0.26 -23.80
N PRO A 226 -17.58 0.53 -22.84
CA PRO A 226 -17.39 -0.34 -21.68
C PRO A 226 -18.70 -0.64 -20.92
N LYS A 227 -19.58 0.36 -20.77
CA LYS A 227 -20.89 0.21 -20.09
C LYS A 227 -21.82 -0.82 -20.75
N ASP A 228 -21.68 -1.03 -22.06
CA ASP A 228 -22.53 -1.91 -22.87
C ASP A 228 -21.94 -3.31 -23.05
N ILE A 229 -20.70 -3.54 -22.58
CA ILE A 229 -20.01 -4.82 -22.68
C ILE A 229 -20.20 -5.64 -21.40
N ASN A 230 -20.70 -6.87 -21.55
CA ASN A 230 -20.73 -7.81 -20.43
C ASN A 230 -19.40 -8.55 -20.27
N PHE A 231 -18.44 -7.92 -19.62
CA PHE A 231 -17.10 -8.49 -19.40
C PHE A 231 -17.07 -9.81 -18.61
N LYS A 232 -18.10 -10.13 -17.82
CA LYS A 232 -18.21 -11.41 -17.10
C LYS A 232 -18.51 -12.55 -18.06
N ARG A 233 -19.40 -12.32 -19.02
CA ARG A 233 -19.77 -13.29 -20.04
C ARG A 233 -18.64 -13.47 -21.07
N ALA A 234 -17.99 -12.39 -21.45
CA ALA A 234 -16.83 -12.42 -22.36
C ALA A 234 -15.63 -13.21 -21.80
N LYS A 235 -15.57 -13.43 -20.48
CA LYS A 235 -14.54 -14.24 -19.81
C LYS A 235 -14.87 -15.74 -19.81
N GLU A 236 -16.13 -16.11 -19.91
CA GLU A 236 -16.62 -17.49 -19.90
C GLU A 236 -16.79 -18.04 -21.33
N GLU A 237 -17.11 -17.19 -22.27
CA GLU A 237 -17.23 -17.55 -23.70
C GLU A 237 -15.86 -17.44 -24.37
N THR A 238 -15.11 -18.54 -24.32
CA THR A 238 -13.85 -18.70 -25.11
C THR A 238 -14.12 -18.96 -26.59
N SER A 239 -15.31 -18.66 -27.11
CA SER A 239 -15.70 -18.86 -28.50
C SER A 239 -16.49 -17.68 -29.04
N ASP A 240 -15.94 -17.03 -30.02
CA ASP A 240 -16.60 -16.49 -31.24
C ASP A 240 -17.23 -15.09 -31.27
N GLU A 241 -17.04 -14.14 -30.35
CA GLU A 241 -17.51 -12.78 -30.67
C GLU A 241 -16.51 -11.67 -30.30
N GLY A 242 -15.41 -11.63 -30.96
CA GLY A 242 -14.43 -10.57 -31.04
C GLY A 242 -13.32 -11.03 -31.96
N SER A 243 -13.30 -10.57 -33.20
CA SER A 243 -12.21 -10.94 -34.12
C SER A 243 -10.89 -10.46 -33.53
N VAL A 244 -9.95 -11.38 -33.31
CA VAL A 244 -8.56 -11.04 -33.05
C VAL A 244 -8.02 -10.40 -34.33
N THR A 245 -8.03 -9.08 -34.35
CA THR A 245 -7.52 -8.31 -35.49
C THR A 245 -6.08 -7.90 -35.20
N PRO A 246 -5.14 -8.07 -36.12
CA PRO A 246 -3.77 -7.59 -35.91
C PRO A 246 -3.75 -6.09 -35.60
N PRO A 247 -2.91 -5.62 -34.64
CA PRO A 247 -2.83 -4.20 -34.26
C PRO A 247 -2.59 -3.24 -35.43
N GLU A 248 -1.83 -3.68 -36.42
CA GLU A 248 -1.58 -2.89 -37.64
C GLU A 248 -2.83 -2.70 -38.49
N GLN A 249 -3.73 -3.67 -38.52
CA GLN A 249 -4.99 -3.56 -39.22
C GLN A 249 -5.95 -2.67 -38.44
N LEU A 250 -6.03 -2.84 -37.12
CA LEU A 250 -6.81 -1.97 -36.22
C LEU A 250 -6.39 -0.50 -36.37
N LEU A 251 -5.10 -0.23 -36.47
CA LEU A 251 -4.59 1.14 -36.67
C LEU A 251 -5.05 1.73 -38.01
N ARG A 252 -5.07 0.94 -39.07
CA ARG A 252 -5.57 1.38 -40.39
C ARG A 252 -7.08 1.62 -40.41
N ASP A 253 -7.83 0.72 -39.76
CA ASP A 253 -9.29 0.76 -39.78
C ASP A 253 -9.84 1.84 -38.81
N SER A 254 -9.16 2.11 -37.71
CA SER A 254 -9.58 3.09 -36.69
C SER A 254 -9.10 4.52 -36.94
N GLY A 255 -8.12 4.72 -37.80
CA GLY A 255 -7.65 6.03 -38.27
C GLY A 255 -7.18 7.00 -37.20
N VAL A 256 -7.47 8.29 -37.38
CA VAL A 256 -6.97 9.41 -36.60
C VAL A 256 -7.28 9.31 -35.10
N PRO A 257 -8.49 8.91 -34.63
CA PRO A 257 -8.77 8.86 -33.19
C PRO A 257 -7.89 7.88 -32.43
N LEU A 258 -7.57 6.72 -33.02
CA LEU A 258 -6.64 5.76 -32.39
C LEU A 258 -5.21 6.30 -32.41
N GLU A 259 -4.79 6.92 -33.52
CA GLU A 259 -3.45 7.53 -33.60
C GLU A 259 -3.25 8.61 -32.54
N ASP A 260 -4.20 9.52 -32.38
CA ASP A 260 -4.15 10.58 -31.38
C ASP A 260 -4.09 10.03 -29.95
N PHE A 261 -4.87 8.98 -29.67
CA PHE A 261 -4.82 8.28 -28.39
C PHE A 261 -3.42 7.67 -28.14
N LEU A 262 -2.86 6.99 -29.15
CA LEU A 262 -1.54 6.36 -29.06
C LEU A 262 -0.40 7.37 -28.94
N GLN A 263 -0.54 8.55 -29.58
CA GLN A 263 0.40 9.66 -29.39
C GLN A 263 0.46 10.08 -27.91
N VAL A 264 -0.70 10.30 -27.28
CA VAL A 264 -0.73 10.65 -25.86
C VAL A 264 -0.15 9.51 -25.02
N ALA A 265 -0.57 8.28 -25.25
CA ALA A 265 -0.12 7.11 -24.51
C ALA A 265 1.41 6.92 -24.60
N SER A 266 1.99 7.14 -25.79
CA SER A 266 3.42 6.99 -26.02
C SER A 266 4.24 8.20 -25.56
N LEU A 267 3.80 9.42 -25.84
CA LEU A 267 4.60 10.64 -25.67
C LEU A 267 4.41 11.32 -24.30
N ALA A 268 3.20 11.25 -23.70
CA ALA A 268 3.01 11.62 -22.29
C ALA A 268 3.53 10.53 -21.35
N ASN A 269 4.80 10.13 -21.52
CA ASN A 269 5.34 8.95 -20.87
C ASN A 269 6.85 9.08 -20.79
N LEU A 270 7.45 8.68 -19.66
CA LEU A 270 8.90 8.67 -19.46
C LEU A 270 9.49 7.27 -19.46
N ALA A 271 8.65 6.24 -19.43
CA ALA A 271 9.10 4.87 -19.47
C ALA A 271 9.67 4.50 -20.84
N THR A 272 10.62 3.61 -20.82
CA THR A 272 11.23 3.03 -22.02
C THR A 272 11.00 1.53 -22.04
N VAL A 273 10.61 1.01 -23.20
CA VAL A 273 10.42 -0.42 -23.46
C VAL A 273 11.26 -0.76 -24.69
N TYR A 274 12.14 -1.73 -24.55
CA TYR A 274 13.08 -2.11 -25.62
C TYR A 274 13.42 -3.59 -25.56
N GLU A 275 13.80 -4.13 -26.70
CA GLU A 275 14.31 -5.50 -26.80
C GLU A 275 15.83 -5.52 -26.75
N LYS A 276 16.37 -6.43 -25.94
CA LYS A 276 17.80 -6.69 -25.86
C LYS A 276 18.05 -8.19 -25.65
N ASP A 277 18.93 -8.77 -26.46
CA ASP A 277 19.29 -10.19 -26.40
C ASP A 277 18.07 -11.15 -26.49
N GLY A 278 17.08 -10.79 -27.31
CA GLY A 278 15.83 -11.55 -27.49
C GLY A 278 14.89 -11.50 -26.29
N LYS A 279 15.12 -10.57 -25.35
CA LYS A 279 14.25 -10.34 -24.17
C LYS A 279 13.78 -8.89 -24.12
N TRP A 280 12.54 -8.72 -23.74
CA TRP A 280 11.97 -7.39 -23.54
C TRP A 280 12.31 -6.85 -22.14
N HIS A 281 12.79 -5.63 -22.13
CA HIS A 281 13.16 -4.88 -20.93
C HIS A 281 12.34 -3.60 -20.85
N ALA A 282 12.07 -3.18 -19.62
CA ALA A 282 11.39 -1.91 -19.36
C ALA A 282 12.09 -1.15 -18.23
N ARG A 283 12.09 0.19 -18.33
CA ARG A 283 12.62 1.10 -17.32
C ARG A 283 11.66 2.28 -17.14
N GLY A 284 11.29 2.58 -15.91
CA GLY A 284 10.38 3.67 -15.57
C GLY A 284 9.38 3.28 -14.48
N ASP A 285 8.38 4.12 -14.28
CA ASP A 285 7.26 3.83 -13.38
C ASP A 285 6.41 2.68 -13.94
N PRO A 286 5.93 1.73 -13.12
CA PRO A 286 5.12 0.59 -13.58
C PRO A 286 3.87 1.00 -14.37
N THR A 287 3.20 2.08 -13.99
CA THR A 287 2.03 2.63 -14.69
C THR A 287 2.41 3.09 -16.10
N GLU A 288 3.52 3.79 -16.21
CA GLU A 288 4.04 4.30 -17.48
C GLU A 288 4.55 3.18 -18.39
N ILE A 289 5.21 2.18 -17.81
CA ILE A 289 5.65 0.98 -18.55
C ILE A 289 4.43 0.29 -19.18
N ALA A 290 3.36 0.08 -18.42
CA ALA A 290 2.16 -0.59 -18.93
C ALA A 290 1.53 0.16 -20.11
N ILE A 291 1.45 1.48 -20.03
CA ILE A 291 0.94 2.33 -21.12
C ILE A 291 1.87 2.26 -22.33
N GLN A 292 3.20 2.27 -22.09
CA GLN A 292 4.19 2.19 -23.17
C GLN A 292 4.18 0.81 -23.87
N VAL A 293 3.98 -0.28 -23.11
CA VAL A 293 3.80 -1.62 -23.70
C VAL A 293 2.54 -1.66 -24.56
N PHE A 294 1.43 -1.06 -24.08
CA PHE A 294 0.19 -0.99 -24.87
C PHE A 294 0.40 -0.25 -26.18
N SER A 295 0.95 0.95 -26.16
CA SER A 295 1.20 1.74 -27.37
C SER A 295 2.20 1.06 -28.32
N SER A 296 3.21 0.37 -27.77
CA SER A 296 4.20 -0.37 -28.56
C SER A 296 3.59 -1.55 -29.35
N ARG A 297 2.42 -2.09 -28.93
CA ARG A 297 1.67 -3.11 -29.72
C ARG A 297 1.22 -2.59 -31.08
N PHE A 298 0.99 -1.30 -31.16
CA PHE A 298 0.61 -0.58 -32.38
C PHE A 298 1.80 0.13 -33.03
N SER A 299 3.02 -0.30 -32.74
CA SER A 299 4.27 0.31 -33.23
C SER A 299 4.51 1.75 -32.75
N TRP A 300 3.74 2.23 -31.75
CA TRP A 300 3.93 3.53 -31.11
C TRP A 300 4.87 3.39 -29.91
N ASN A 301 6.18 3.42 -30.17
CA ASN A 301 7.20 3.35 -29.13
C ASN A 301 7.91 4.69 -28.99
N ARG A 302 7.93 5.25 -27.75
CA ARG A 302 8.57 6.54 -27.46
C ARG A 302 10.01 6.62 -27.98
N LEU A 303 10.83 5.58 -27.70
CA LEU A 303 12.24 5.57 -28.13
C LEU A 303 12.38 5.67 -29.66
N ALA A 304 11.49 5.03 -30.41
CA ALA A 304 11.52 5.10 -31.87
C ALA A 304 11.14 6.49 -32.41
N PHE A 305 10.34 7.25 -31.66
CA PHE A 305 9.88 8.57 -32.07
C PHE A 305 10.75 9.73 -31.58
N THR A 306 11.41 9.57 -30.40
CA THR A 306 12.21 10.64 -29.78
C THR A 306 13.70 10.39 -29.84
N GLY A 307 14.14 9.19 -30.24
CA GLY A 307 15.55 8.80 -30.34
C GLY A 307 16.10 8.85 -31.77
N GLY A 308 17.41 8.57 -31.90
CA GLY A 308 18.13 8.55 -33.18
C GLY A 308 18.55 9.95 -33.65
N ASP A 309 19.20 9.98 -34.82
CA ASP A 309 19.76 11.21 -35.41
C ASP A 309 18.69 12.16 -36.00
N SER A 310 17.50 11.64 -36.25
CA SER A 310 16.37 12.39 -36.83
C SER A 310 15.07 12.05 -36.10
N PRO A 311 14.88 12.51 -34.87
CA PRO A 311 13.69 12.22 -34.08
C PRO A 311 12.45 12.85 -34.72
N LYS A 312 11.34 12.12 -34.78
CA LYS A 312 10.04 12.64 -35.26
C LYS A 312 9.45 13.65 -34.26
N TRP A 313 9.74 13.47 -32.98
CA TRP A 313 9.26 14.31 -31.89
C TRP A 313 10.41 14.75 -31.00
N LYS A 314 10.44 16.04 -30.64
CA LYS A 314 11.40 16.63 -29.71
C LYS A 314 10.70 17.09 -28.45
N GLU A 315 11.17 16.68 -27.30
CA GLU A 315 10.65 17.15 -26.01
C GLU A 315 11.06 18.61 -25.79
N ILE A 316 10.09 19.45 -25.46
CA ILE A 316 10.29 20.87 -25.14
C ILE A 316 10.21 21.11 -23.65
N ALA A 317 9.21 20.52 -22.96
CA ALA A 317 9.03 20.67 -21.53
C ALA A 317 8.30 19.46 -20.95
N GLU A 318 8.56 19.20 -19.68
CA GLU A 318 7.91 18.15 -18.91
C GLU A 318 7.36 18.74 -17.62
N PHE A 319 6.10 18.43 -17.34
CA PHE A 319 5.43 18.69 -16.07
C PHE A 319 5.19 17.33 -15.40
N PRO A 320 6.08 16.91 -14.48
CA PRO A 320 6.02 15.58 -13.88
C PRO A 320 4.71 15.38 -13.10
N PHE A 321 4.38 14.11 -12.80
CA PHE A 321 3.22 13.79 -12.00
C PHE A 321 3.30 14.46 -10.64
N ASP A 322 2.20 15.09 -10.25
CA ASP A 322 2.02 15.74 -8.97
C ASP A 322 0.80 15.13 -8.25
N SER A 323 0.97 14.82 -6.97
CA SER A 323 -0.07 14.14 -6.16
C SER A 323 -1.30 15.01 -5.90
N ASP A 324 -1.14 16.34 -5.88
CA ASP A 324 -2.22 17.29 -5.58
C ASP A 324 -3.03 17.58 -6.84
N VAL A 325 -2.34 17.75 -7.97
CA VAL A 325 -2.94 17.97 -9.28
C VAL A 325 -3.41 16.65 -9.91
N LYS A 326 -2.76 15.52 -9.58
CA LYS A 326 -3.00 14.16 -10.10
C LYS A 326 -2.94 14.02 -11.62
N ARG A 327 -2.08 14.81 -12.25
CA ARG A 327 -1.82 14.83 -13.70
C ARG A 327 -0.34 14.92 -13.96
N MET A 328 0.08 14.49 -15.14
CA MET A 328 1.36 14.81 -15.74
C MET A 328 1.17 15.24 -17.18
N SER A 329 2.04 16.11 -17.68
CA SER A 329 1.99 16.59 -19.05
C SER A 329 3.39 16.68 -19.65
N VAL A 330 3.49 16.39 -20.94
CA VAL A 330 4.73 16.59 -21.71
C VAL A 330 4.41 17.44 -22.92
N VAL A 331 5.24 18.42 -23.19
CA VAL A 331 5.14 19.23 -24.40
C VAL A 331 6.17 18.76 -25.42
N MET A 332 5.68 18.34 -26.56
CA MET A 332 6.48 17.82 -27.64
C MET A 332 6.33 18.69 -28.89
N GLN A 333 7.41 18.84 -29.64
CA GLN A 333 7.42 19.48 -30.93
C GLN A 333 7.55 18.43 -32.02
N GLN A 334 6.65 18.45 -32.98
CA GLN A 334 6.74 17.61 -34.18
C GLN A 334 7.82 18.19 -35.09
N THR A 335 8.83 17.41 -35.44
CA THR A 335 9.98 17.90 -36.20
C THR A 335 9.64 18.28 -37.64
N SER A 336 8.66 17.59 -38.25
CA SER A 336 8.25 17.81 -39.63
C SER A 336 7.49 19.12 -39.88
N THR A 337 6.60 19.51 -38.90
CA THR A 337 5.73 20.67 -39.05
C THR A 337 6.18 21.84 -38.16
N GLY A 338 6.98 21.58 -37.12
CA GLY A 338 7.33 22.53 -36.10
C GLY A 338 6.22 22.80 -35.08
N ASP A 339 5.07 22.15 -35.23
CA ASP A 339 3.94 22.29 -34.31
C ASP A 339 4.25 21.72 -32.92
N LYS A 340 3.73 22.39 -31.88
CA LYS A 340 3.89 21.99 -30.49
C LYS A 340 2.57 21.42 -29.96
N PHE A 341 2.67 20.30 -29.26
CA PHE A 341 1.52 19.63 -28.65
C PHE A 341 1.80 19.38 -27.17
N ALA A 342 0.78 19.60 -26.34
CA ALA A 342 0.74 19.13 -24.99
C ALA A 342 0.01 17.78 -24.96
N PHE A 343 0.64 16.79 -24.35
CA PHE A 343 0.09 15.48 -24.07
C PHE A 343 -0.04 15.30 -22.57
N THR A 344 -1.26 15.02 -22.10
CA THR A 344 -1.59 14.96 -20.68
C THR A 344 -2.21 13.62 -20.32
N LYS A 345 -1.81 13.04 -19.20
CA LYS A 345 -2.47 11.89 -18.60
C LYS A 345 -2.65 12.08 -17.10
N GLY A 346 -3.68 11.48 -16.52
CA GLY A 346 -3.92 11.59 -15.08
C GLY A 346 -5.21 10.94 -14.60
N ALA A 347 -5.57 11.25 -13.36
CA ALA A 347 -6.85 10.83 -12.80
C ALA A 347 -8.00 11.39 -13.64
N VAL A 348 -8.99 10.55 -13.90
CA VAL A 348 -10.07 10.84 -14.86
C VAL A 348 -10.75 12.16 -14.52
N GLU A 349 -11.17 12.35 -13.28
CA GLU A 349 -11.89 13.53 -12.81
C GLU A 349 -11.04 14.82 -12.94
N ARG A 350 -9.71 14.68 -12.84
CA ARG A 350 -8.78 15.82 -12.94
C ARG A 350 -8.44 16.19 -14.36
N VAL A 351 -8.41 15.21 -15.25
CA VAL A 351 -8.15 15.46 -16.69
C VAL A 351 -9.42 16.00 -17.36
N ILE A 352 -10.58 15.42 -17.09
CA ILE A 352 -11.87 15.88 -17.65
C ILE A 352 -12.09 17.36 -17.30
N GLY A 353 -11.92 17.76 -16.04
CA GLY A 353 -12.08 19.16 -15.61
C GLY A 353 -11.10 20.16 -16.28
N ALA A 354 -10.12 19.67 -17.06
CA ALA A 354 -9.24 20.51 -17.89
C ALA A 354 -9.54 20.38 -19.38
N CYS A 355 -10.48 19.51 -19.78
CA CYS A 355 -10.90 19.32 -21.15
C CYS A 355 -12.09 20.23 -21.47
N THR A 356 -12.06 20.85 -22.62
CA THR A 356 -13.18 21.64 -23.18
C THR A 356 -13.78 20.99 -24.43
N ARG A 357 -13.11 19.98 -24.95
CA ARG A 357 -13.51 19.29 -26.19
C ARG A 357 -13.22 17.78 -26.09
N TYR A 358 -13.89 17.02 -26.93
CA TYR A 358 -13.63 15.61 -27.20
C TYR A 358 -13.71 15.33 -28.71
N VAL A 359 -13.42 14.11 -29.13
CA VAL A 359 -13.48 13.72 -30.55
C VAL A 359 -14.74 12.90 -30.80
N GLU A 360 -15.53 13.34 -31.76
CA GLU A 360 -16.71 12.66 -32.27
C GLU A 360 -16.64 12.68 -33.81
N ASP A 361 -16.79 11.53 -34.47
CA ASP A 361 -16.74 11.37 -35.91
C ASP A 361 -15.55 12.09 -36.61
N ASN A 362 -14.35 11.93 -36.08
CA ASN A 362 -13.11 12.59 -36.49
C ASN A 362 -13.08 14.13 -36.37
N SER A 363 -14.02 14.73 -35.65
CA SER A 363 -14.11 16.17 -35.42
C SER A 363 -13.99 16.47 -33.93
N GLU A 364 -13.38 17.61 -33.58
CA GLU A 364 -13.37 18.08 -32.22
C GLU A 364 -14.68 18.81 -31.91
N VAL A 365 -15.42 18.31 -30.90
CA VAL A 365 -16.72 18.81 -30.45
C VAL A 365 -16.59 19.34 -29.02
N GLU A 366 -17.41 20.34 -28.66
CA GLU A 366 -17.42 20.88 -27.30
C GLU A 366 -17.86 19.84 -26.28
N MET A 367 -17.19 19.84 -25.12
CA MET A 367 -17.53 18.96 -24.00
C MET A 367 -18.89 19.36 -23.43
N THR A 368 -19.76 18.39 -23.24
CA THR A 368 -21.08 18.56 -22.62
C THR A 368 -21.14 17.84 -21.29
N ASP A 369 -21.98 18.33 -20.36
CA ASP A 369 -22.20 17.68 -19.06
C ASP A 369 -22.64 16.21 -19.23
N SER A 370 -23.47 15.93 -20.24
CA SER A 370 -23.92 14.56 -20.58
C SER A 370 -22.77 13.65 -20.98
N PHE A 371 -21.78 14.18 -21.73
CA PHE A 371 -20.63 13.40 -22.13
C PHE A 371 -19.63 13.21 -20.99
N GLU A 372 -19.48 14.20 -20.12
CA GLU A 372 -18.70 14.03 -18.87
C GLU A 372 -19.27 12.90 -18.00
N GLU A 373 -20.59 12.85 -17.81
CA GLU A 373 -21.25 11.75 -17.10
C GLU A 373 -21.04 10.39 -17.79
N GLU A 374 -20.98 10.37 -19.11
CA GLU A 374 -20.69 9.16 -19.89
C GLU A 374 -19.27 8.67 -19.65
N ILE A 375 -18.28 9.57 -19.69
CA ILE A 375 -16.88 9.24 -19.38
C ILE A 375 -16.79 8.65 -17.97
N LEU A 376 -17.46 9.26 -16.98
CA LEU A 376 -17.44 8.79 -15.59
C LEU A 376 -18.08 7.41 -15.46
N ARG A 377 -19.20 7.16 -16.14
CA ARG A 377 -19.85 5.82 -16.18
C ARG A 377 -18.93 4.76 -16.77
N ASN A 378 -18.27 5.04 -17.90
CA ASN A 378 -17.32 4.13 -18.53
C ASN A 378 -16.09 3.89 -17.64
N MET A 379 -15.61 4.92 -16.94
CA MET A 379 -14.56 4.79 -15.92
C MET A 379 -14.99 3.85 -14.78
N GLU A 380 -16.20 4.00 -14.24
CA GLU A 380 -16.71 3.16 -13.15
C GLU A 380 -16.82 1.69 -13.57
N VAL A 381 -17.28 1.43 -14.79
CA VAL A 381 -17.34 0.07 -15.32
C VAL A 381 -15.94 -0.54 -15.42
N LEU A 382 -14.98 0.18 -15.98
CA LEU A 382 -13.59 -0.28 -16.06
C LEU A 382 -12.97 -0.46 -14.66
N ALA A 383 -13.24 0.45 -13.72
CA ALA A 383 -12.78 0.34 -12.34
C ALA A 383 -13.41 -0.87 -11.63
N GLY A 384 -14.69 -1.17 -11.91
CA GLY A 384 -15.39 -2.35 -11.40
C GLY A 384 -14.80 -3.68 -11.87
N LEU A 385 -13.99 -3.68 -12.94
CA LEU A 385 -13.18 -4.82 -13.39
C LEU A 385 -11.84 -4.94 -12.63
N GLY A 386 -11.59 -4.09 -11.63
CA GLY A 386 -10.32 -4.04 -10.90
C GLY A 386 -9.23 -3.23 -11.60
N LEU A 387 -9.57 -2.42 -12.60
CA LEU A 387 -8.62 -1.62 -13.34
C LEU A 387 -8.40 -0.25 -12.68
N ARG A 388 -7.15 0.20 -12.68
CA ARG A 388 -6.82 1.60 -12.41
C ARG A 388 -6.99 2.38 -13.70
N VAL A 389 -7.98 3.25 -13.76
CA VAL A 389 -8.32 3.99 -14.97
C VAL A 389 -7.64 5.36 -14.98
N LEU A 390 -7.02 5.69 -16.11
CA LEU A 390 -6.43 7.01 -16.37
C LEU A 390 -7.07 7.59 -17.64
N ALA A 391 -7.23 8.92 -17.67
CA ALA A 391 -7.64 9.65 -18.84
C ALA A 391 -6.42 10.17 -19.61
N LEU A 392 -6.55 10.20 -20.93
CA LEU A 392 -5.59 10.73 -21.87
C LEU A 392 -6.20 11.91 -22.61
N ALA A 393 -5.45 13.00 -22.73
CA ALA A 393 -5.88 14.21 -23.41
C ALA A 393 -4.71 14.89 -24.13
N SER A 394 -4.98 15.68 -25.15
CA SER A 394 -3.97 16.43 -25.88
C SER A 394 -4.49 17.81 -26.30
N ARG A 395 -3.58 18.72 -26.63
CA ARG A 395 -3.91 19.97 -27.32
C ARG A 395 -2.73 20.47 -28.14
N LYS A 396 -3.01 21.18 -29.22
CA LYS A 396 -2.01 21.95 -29.95
C LYS A 396 -1.77 23.28 -29.22
N ILE A 397 -0.52 23.67 -29.00
CA ILE A 397 -0.16 24.92 -28.33
C ILE A 397 0.57 25.86 -29.27
N SER A 398 0.22 27.16 -29.19
CA SER A 398 0.79 28.21 -30.05
C SER A 398 1.71 29.18 -29.28
N PHE A 399 1.85 29.01 -27.97
CA PHE A 399 2.67 29.87 -27.13
C PHE A 399 4.02 29.25 -26.76
N GLU A 400 4.97 30.09 -26.34
CA GLU A 400 6.25 29.62 -25.86
C GLU A 400 6.18 29.31 -24.36
N ILE A 401 6.89 28.24 -23.97
CA ILE A 401 7.11 27.85 -22.59
C ILE A 401 8.42 28.50 -22.15
N LYS A 402 8.36 29.33 -21.09
CA LYS A 402 9.50 30.14 -20.66
C LYS A 402 10.33 29.46 -19.58
N ASP A 403 9.70 29.00 -18.51
CA ASP A 403 10.39 28.54 -17.31
C ASP A 403 10.06 27.09 -16.90
N GLY A 404 9.05 26.44 -17.54
CA GLY A 404 8.59 25.11 -17.17
C GLY A 404 8.02 24.99 -15.75
N GLY A 405 7.65 26.13 -15.13
CA GLY A 405 7.09 26.20 -13.77
C GLY A 405 5.57 26.09 -13.73
N ASP A 406 4.97 26.27 -12.53
CA ASP A 406 3.54 26.10 -12.28
C ASP A 406 2.65 27.02 -13.14
N LYS A 407 3.13 28.22 -13.48
CA LYS A 407 2.39 29.15 -14.37
C LYS A 407 2.29 28.60 -15.80
N ASP A 408 3.35 28.01 -16.30
CA ASP A 408 3.35 27.37 -17.62
C ASP A 408 2.52 26.11 -17.60
N ARG A 409 2.57 25.33 -16.50
CA ARG A 409 1.74 24.17 -16.27
C ARG A 409 0.26 24.48 -16.37
N ALA A 410 -0.21 25.51 -15.66
CA ALA A 410 -1.61 25.93 -15.68
C ALA A 410 -2.09 26.34 -17.07
N ARG A 411 -1.20 26.93 -17.90
CA ARG A 411 -1.51 27.30 -19.30
C ARG A 411 -1.51 26.09 -20.23
N VAL A 412 -0.65 25.11 -19.99
CA VAL A 412 -0.53 23.89 -20.79
C VAL A 412 -1.67 22.92 -20.50
N GLU A 413 -2.01 22.74 -19.23
CA GLU A 413 -3.06 21.83 -18.76
C GLU A 413 -4.46 22.46 -18.72
N HIS A 414 -4.81 23.21 -19.78
CA HIS A 414 -6.10 23.87 -19.97
C HIS A 414 -6.54 23.73 -21.42
N ASP A 415 -7.83 23.78 -21.72
CA ASP A 415 -8.41 23.59 -23.06
C ASP A 415 -7.97 22.30 -23.76
N LEU A 416 -7.89 21.24 -22.99
CA LEU A 416 -7.50 19.94 -23.51
C LEU A 416 -8.64 19.31 -24.32
N VAL A 417 -8.26 18.45 -25.26
CA VAL A 417 -9.18 17.57 -26.01
C VAL A 417 -9.08 16.18 -25.41
N PHE A 418 -10.19 15.65 -24.92
CA PHE A 418 -10.25 14.32 -24.38
C PHE A 418 -10.03 13.27 -25.49
N ARG A 419 -9.12 12.31 -25.28
CA ARG A 419 -8.77 11.29 -26.27
C ARG A 419 -9.22 9.89 -25.87
N GLY A 420 -9.47 9.62 -24.59
CA GLY A 420 -9.97 8.34 -24.12
C GLY A 420 -9.49 7.95 -22.73
N LEU A 421 -9.86 6.73 -22.34
CA LEU A 421 -9.49 6.10 -21.08
C LEU A 421 -8.57 4.91 -21.32
N ILE A 422 -7.62 4.69 -20.40
CA ILE A 422 -6.81 3.47 -20.35
C ILE A 422 -6.93 2.82 -18.98
N GLY A 423 -7.27 1.54 -18.96
CA GLY A 423 -7.43 0.73 -17.75
C GLY A 423 -6.20 -0.16 -17.52
N LEU A 424 -5.59 -0.01 -16.37
CA LEU A 424 -4.38 -0.70 -15.95
C LEU A 424 -4.72 -1.70 -14.85
N TYR A 425 -4.19 -2.89 -14.97
CA TYR A 425 -4.43 -3.99 -14.05
C TYR A 425 -3.14 -4.38 -13.34
N ASP A 426 -3.20 -4.47 -12.02
CA ASP A 426 -2.14 -5.02 -11.19
C ASP A 426 -2.59 -6.41 -10.73
N PRO A 427 -2.14 -7.49 -11.39
CA PRO A 427 -2.63 -8.83 -11.12
C PRO A 427 -2.30 -9.28 -9.71
N PRO A 428 -3.24 -9.98 -9.02
CA PRO A 428 -2.92 -10.67 -7.79
C PRO A 428 -1.75 -11.63 -7.97
N ARG A 429 -0.98 -11.81 -6.91
CA ARG A 429 0.01 -12.89 -6.92
C ARG A 429 -0.70 -14.24 -6.98
N PRO A 430 -0.14 -15.22 -7.68
CA PRO A 430 -0.74 -16.56 -7.77
C PRO A 430 -1.03 -17.17 -6.41
N GLU A 431 -0.20 -16.86 -5.41
CA GLU A 431 -0.27 -17.39 -4.05
C GLU A 431 -1.31 -16.67 -3.17
N SER A 432 -1.75 -15.45 -3.54
CA SER A 432 -2.56 -14.60 -2.66
C SER A 432 -3.91 -15.23 -2.31
N ALA A 433 -4.62 -15.79 -3.30
CA ALA A 433 -5.92 -16.39 -3.06
C ALA A 433 -5.83 -17.68 -2.20
N SER A 434 -4.77 -18.49 -2.34
CA SER A 434 -4.56 -19.66 -1.48
C SER A 434 -4.18 -19.22 -0.06
N ALA A 435 -3.30 -18.23 0.09
CA ALA A 435 -2.89 -17.71 1.39
C ALA A 435 -4.07 -17.11 2.17
N VAL A 436 -4.95 -16.33 1.52
CA VAL A 436 -6.16 -15.80 2.16
C VAL A 436 -7.08 -16.93 2.63
N ARG A 437 -7.28 -17.97 1.82
CA ARG A 437 -8.08 -19.14 2.24
C ARG A 437 -7.47 -19.87 3.43
N GLU A 438 -6.15 -20.03 3.46
CA GLU A 438 -5.45 -20.64 4.59
C GLU A 438 -5.61 -19.80 5.87
N CYS A 439 -5.50 -18.47 5.76
CA CYS A 439 -5.77 -17.55 6.86
C CYS A 439 -7.19 -17.72 7.41
N HIS A 440 -8.20 -17.70 6.53
CA HIS A 440 -9.59 -17.91 6.92
C HIS A 440 -9.82 -19.29 7.55
N GLY A 441 -9.19 -20.36 7.01
CA GLY A 441 -9.21 -21.70 7.59
C GLY A 441 -8.59 -21.79 8.98
N ALA A 442 -7.62 -20.92 9.29
CA ALA A 442 -7.01 -20.76 10.59
C ALA A 442 -7.79 -19.82 11.54
N GLY A 443 -8.92 -19.26 11.10
CA GLY A 443 -9.71 -18.29 11.87
C GLY A 443 -9.10 -16.89 11.90
N ILE A 444 -8.20 -16.56 10.97
CA ILE A 444 -7.55 -15.27 10.84
C ILE A 444 -8.29 -14.44 9.80
N SER A 445 -8.73 -13.24 10.17
CA SER A 445 -9.35 -12.27 9.27
C SER A 445 -8.27 -11.53 8.47
N VAL A 446 -8.53 -11.30 7.18
CA VAL A 446 -7.61 -10.52 6.33
C VAL A 446 -8.29 -9.22 5.94
N HIS A 447 -7.61 -8.09 6.19
CA HIS A 447 -8.06 -6.74 5.87
C HIS A 447 -7.16 -6.14 4.79
N MET A 448 -7.74 -5.57 3.74
CA MET A 448 -7.02 -4.85 2.69
C MET A 448 -7.08 -3.35 2.94
N LEU A 449 -5.91 -2.71 3.09
CA LEU A 449 -5.78 -1.27 3.31
C LEU A 449 -5.00 -0.65 2.15
N THR A 450 -5.70 0.02 1.22
CA THR A 450 -5.09 0.48 -0.03
C THR A 450 -5.36 1.95 -0.35
N GLY A 451 -4.42 2.60 -1.04
CA GLY A 451 -4.62 3.94 -1.62
C GLY A 451 -5.49 3.97 -2.89
N ASP A 452 -5.88 2.81 -3.43
CA ASP A 452 -6.65 2.71 -4.67
C ASP A 452 -8.11 3.16 -4.52
N HIS A 453 -8.77 3.31 -5.68
CA HIS A 453 -10.22 3.57 -5.74
C HIS A 453 -11.03 2.41 -5.15
N LEU A 454 -12.20 2.72 -4.57
CA LEU A 454 -13.05 1.77 -3.85
C LEU A 454 -13.42 0.56 -4.70
N GLU A 455 -13.90 0.78 -5.94
CA GLU A 455 -14.34 -0.31 -6.82
C GLU A 455 -13.17 -1.19 -7.25
N THR A 456 -11.98 -0.63 -7.51
CA THR A 456 -10.77 -1.40 -7.79
C THR A 456 -10.35 -2.26 -6.61
N ALA A 457 -10.37 -1.69 -5.39
CA ALA A 457 -10.04 -2.43 -4.17
C ALA A 457 -11.03 -3.57 -3.91
N LYS A 458 -12.33 -3.31 -4.10
CA LYS A 458 -13.42 -4.28 -3.96
C LYS A 458 -13.27 -5.45 -4.94
N ALA A 459 -12.99 -5.15 -6.22
CA ALA A 459 -12.82 -6.16 -7.25
C ALA A 459 -11.65 -7.11 -6.92
N ILE A 460 -10.49 -6.57 -6.55
CA ILE A 460 -9.32 -7.37 -6.14
C ILE A 460 -9.60 -8.16 -4.85
N ALA A 461 -10.29 -7.56 -3.86
CA ALA A 461 -10.63 -8.24 -2.61
C ALA A 461 -11.57 -9.44 -2.84
N ILE A 462 -12.49 -9.34 -3.79
CA ILE A 462 -13.34 -10.47 -4.22
C ILE A 462 -12.50 -11.53 -4.95
N GLU A 463 -11.58 -11.12 -5.81
CA GLU A 463 -10.74 -12.03 -6.59
C GLU A 463 -9.81 -12.85 -5.69
N VAL A 464 -9.17 -12.23 -4.69
CA VAL A 464 -8.29 -12.93 -3.73
C VAL A 464 -9.05 -13.62 -2.61
N GLY A 465 -10.37 -13.40 -2.48
CA GLY A 465 -11.23 -14.08 -1.50
C GLY A 465 -11.31 -13.42 -0.12
N ILE A 466 -10.87 -12.18 0.04
CA ILE A 466 -11.08 -11.38 1.26
C ILE A 466 -12.56 -11.03 1.42
N LEU A 467 -13.23 -10.68 0.31
CA LEU A 467 -14.66 -10.44 0.27
C LEU A 467 -15.39 -11.62 -0.36
N PRO A 468 -16.61 -11.93 0.10
CA PRO A 468 -17.42 -12.99 -0.49
C PRO A 468 -17.83 -12.63 -1.93
N ARG A 469 -17.81 -13.62 -2.83
CA ARG A 469 -18.20 -13.43 -4.24
C ARG A 469 -19.67 -12.99 -4.39
N GLN A 470 -20.53 -13.34 -3.45
CA GLN A 470 -21.97 -13.04 -3.46
C GLN A 470 -22.31 -12.07 -2.33
N MET A 471 -21.88 -10.82 -2.47
CA MET A 471 -22.18 -9.74 -1.50
C MET A 471 -23.69 -9.56 -1.26
N ALA A 472 -24.54 -9.87 -2.24
CA ALA A 472 -26.01 -9.79 -2.11
C ALA A 472 -26.59 -10.75 -1.04
N ARG A 473 -25.84 -11.75 -0.59
CA ARG A 473 -26.24 -12.65 0.49
C ARG A 473 -25.89 -12.15 1.89
N VAL A 474 -25.13 -11.08 1.98
CA VAL A 474 -24.75 -10.45 3.24
C VAL A 474 -25.78 -9.38 3.59
N SER A 475 -26.14 -9.23 4.86
CA SER A 475 -27.05 -8.15 5.28
C SER A 475 -26.43 -6.79 4.91
N ARG A 476 -27.28 -5.84 4.52
CA ARG A 476 -26.82 -4.53 4.03
C ARG A 476 -25.93 -3.81 5.04
N THR A 477 -26.31 -3.82 6.32
CA THR A 477 -25.53 -3.19 7.41
C THR A 477 -24.14 -3.80 7.58
N VAL A 478 -23.98 -5.11 7.37
CA VAL A 478 -22.68 -5.79 7.42
C VAL A 478 -21.88 -5.53 6.13
N ALA A 479 -22.54 -5.56 4.98
CA ALA A 479 -21.90 -5.27 3.70
C ALA A 479 -21.34 -3.85 3.64
N ASP A 480 -22.09 -2.86 4.12
CA ASP A 480 -21.66 -1.45 4.21
C ASP A 480 -20.49 -1.28 5.20
N ALA A 481 -20.48 -2.05 6.29
CA ALA A 481 -19.37 -2.04 7.25
C ALA A 481 -18.10 -2.74 6.72
N MET A 482 -18.25 -3.75 5.85
CA MET A 482 -17.11 -4.49 5.30
C MET A 482 -16.23 -3.66 4.35
N ILE A 483 -16.80 -2.65 3.68
CA ILE A 483 -16.13 -1.87 2.65
C ILE A 483 -16.36 -0.39 2.92
N MET A 484 -15.28 0.35 3.17
CA MET A 484 -15.34 1.79 3.46
C MET A 484 -14.27 2.55 2.69
N THR A 485 -14.51 3.84 2.46
CA THR A 485 -13.43 4.76 2.10
C THR A 485 -12.69 5.23 3.35
N ALA A 486 -11.46 5.68 3.20
CA ALA A 486 -10.69 6.27 4.32
C ALA A 486 -11.43 7.49 4.90
N SER A 487 -12.04 8.32 4.04
CA SER A 487 -12.82 9.49 4.47
C SER A 487 -13.98 9.10 5.39
N ASP A 488 -14.72 8.05 5.05
CA ASP A 488 -15.86 7.58 5.84
C ASP A 488 -15.37 6.98 7.17
N PHE A 489 -14.32 6.15 7.10
CA PHE A 489 -13.74 5.51 8.29
C PHE A 489 -13.11 6.54 9.25
N ASP A 490 -12.39 7.53 8.73
CA ASP A 490 -11.72 8.57 9.52
C ASP A 490 -12.70 9.61 10.09
N ALA A 491 -13.88 9.77 9.51
CA ALA A 491 -14.95 10.63 10.03
C ALA A 491 -15.70 10.02 11.23
N LEU A 492 -15.65 8.69 11.45
CA LEU A 492 -16.30 8.04 12.59
C LEU A 492 -15.59 8.38 13.90
N SER A 493 -16.30 8.47 15.02
CA SER A 493 -15.67 8.49 16.34
C SER A 493 -15.15 7.10 16.72
N ASP A 494 -14.25 7.02 17.69
CA ASP A 494 -13.70 5.72 18.14
C ASP A 494 -14.79 4.80 18.70
N GLU A 495 -15.77 5.37 19.42
CA GLU A 495 -16.93 4.64 19.91
C GLU A 495 -17.79 4.11 18.76
N SER A 496 -17.96 4.89 17.69
CA SER A 496 -18.70 4.48 16.50
C SER A 496 -17.98 3.37 15.75
N VAL A 497 -16.65 3.44 15.62
CA VAL A 497 -15.83 2.38 15.05
C VAL A 497 -15.93 1.10 15.88
N ASP A 498 -15.90 1.22 17.22
CA ASP A 498 -16.00 0.07 18.12
C ASP A 498 -17.44 -0.53 18.15
N ALA A 499 -18.47 0.23 17.75
CA ALA A 499 -19.84 -0.22 17.61
C ALA A 499 -20.18 -0.88 16.25
N LEU A 500 -19.30 -0.82 15.25
CA LEU A 500 -19.53 -1.47 13.95
C LEU A 500 -19.77 -2.97 14.13
N PRO A 501 -20.71 -3.59 13.39
CA PRO A 501 -20.97 -5.03 13.48
C PRO A 501 -19.73 -5.86 13.12
N VAL A 502 -18.96 -5.41 12.14
CA VAL A 502 -17.66 -5.94 11.75
C VAL A 502 -16.71 -4.78 11.44
N LEU A 503 -15.42 -4.93 11.71
CA LEU A 503 -14.44 -3.96 11.23
C LEU A 503 -14.27 -4.12 9.72
N PRO A 504 -13.98 -3.02 8.98
CA PRO A 504 -13.86 -3.07 7.54
C PRO A 504 -12.83 -4.11 7.07
N LEU A 505 -13.22 -4.95 6.13
CA LEU A 505 -12.31 -5.87 5.43
C LEU A 505 -11.55 -5.16 4.31
N VAL A 506 -12.14 -4.07 3.76
CA VAL A 506 -11.50 -3.25 2.75
C VAL A 506 -11.65 -1.79 3.11
N ILE A 507 -10.53 -1.08 3.22
CA ILE A 507 -10.52 0.39 3.30
C ILE A 507 -9.75 0.91 2.09
N ALA A 508 -10.43 1.70 1.26
CA ALA A 508 -9.89 2.32 0.05
C ALA A 508 -9.43 3.76 0.30
N ARG A 509 -8.55 4.30 -0.56
CA ARG A 509 -8.01 5.66 -0.45
C ARG A 509 -7.29 5.94 0.87
N CYS A 510 -6.67 4.91 1.47
CA CYS A 510 -5.97 5.00 2.75
C CYS A 510 -4.76 5.92 2.70
N ALA A 511 -4.70 6.83 3.69
CA ALA A 511 -3.46 7.47 4.12
C ALA A 511 -2.72 6.57 5.16
N PRO A 512 -1.44 6.82 5.44
CA PRO A 512 -0.73 6.10 6.50
C PRO A 512 -1.41 6.21 7.88
N SER A 513 -2.00 7.36 8.21
CA SER A 513 -2.76 7.60 9.43
C SER A 513 -3.98 6.68 9.56
N THR A 514 -4.73 6.47 8.48
CA THR A 514 -5.88 5.57 8.44
C THR A 514 -5.47 4.12 8.75
N LYS A 515 -4.30 3.68 8.23
CA LYS A 515 -3.76 2.34 8.52
C LYS A 515 -3.46 2.16 10.00
N VAL A 516 -2.86 3.17 10.64
CA VAL A 516 -2.57 3.16 12.10
C VAL A 516 -3.89 3.10 12.88
N ARG A 517 -4.87 3.94 12.53
CA ARG A 517 -6.18 3.98 13.19
C ARG A 517 -6.91 2.64 13.12
N MET A 518 -6.83 1.94 11.98
CA MET A 518 -7.42 0.60 11.85
C MET A 518 -6.77 -0.41 12.81
N ILE A 519 -5.45 -0.36 12.95
CA ILE A 519 -4.73 -1.24 13.89
C ILE A 519 -5.13 -0.93 15.34
N GLU A 520 -5.26 0.36 15.70
CA GLU A 520 -5.72 0.77 17.03
C GLU A 520 -7.14 0.28 17.32
N ALA A 521 -8.04 0.35 16.33
CA ALA A 521 -9.40 -0.18 16.45
C ALA A 521 -9.41 -1.71 16.68
N LEU A 522 -8.57 -2.46 15.95
CA LEU A 522 -8.40 -3.90 16.18
C LEU A 522 -7.90 -4.18 17.60
N HIS A 523 -6.91 -3.42 18.09
CA HIS A 523 -6.38 -3.58 19.44
C HIS A 523 -7.43 -3.26 20.52
N ARG A 524 -8.25 -2.21 20.35
CA ARG A 524 -9.35 -1.90 21.27
C ARG A 524 -10.35 -3.04 21.38
N ARG A 525 -10.61 -3.76 20.28
CA ARG A 525 -11.44 -4.97 20.27
C ARG A 525 -10.72 -6.24 20.77
N GLY A 526 -9.51 -6.11 21.32
CA GLY A 526 -8.73 -7.22 21.86
C GLY A 526 -8.16 -8.16 20.78
N LYS A 527 -8.10 -7.69 19.52
CA LYS A 527 -7.55 -8.43 18.39
C LYS A 527 -6.03 -8.29 18.33
N PHE A 528 -5.36 -9.31 17.82
CA PHE A 528 -3.93 -9.31 17.57
C PHE A 528 -3.69 -9.11 16.08
N CYS A 529 -3.17 -7.94 15.68
CA CYS A 529 -2.99 -7.56 14.29
C CYS A 529 -1.54 -7.71 13.83
N ALA A 530 -1.36 -8.27 12.63
CA ALA A 530 -0.11 -8.19 11.86
C ALA A 530 -0.30 -7.27 10.67
N MET A 531 0.66 -6.36 10.42
CA MET A 531 0.67 -5.51 9.22
C MET A 531 1.64 -6.06 8.19
N VAL A 532 1.17 -6.24 6.96
CA VAL A 532 1.98 -6.67 5.81
C VAL A 532 2.03 -5.56 4.78
N SER A 533 3.24 -5.04 4.49
CA SER A 533 3.45 -3.98 3.50
C SER A 533 4.86 -4.07 2.93
N ILE A 534 5.00 -3.73 1.64
CA ILE A 534 6.33 -3.63 1.00
C ILE A 534 7.02 -2.31 1.38
N GLN A 535 6.27 -1.27 1.71
CA GLN A 535 6.77 0.08 1.97
C GLN A 535 7.00 0.40 3.45
N CYS A 536 7.18 -0.58 4.33
CA CYS A 536 7.43 -0.31 5.74
C CYS A 536 8.86 -0.65 6.16
N PRO A 537 9.87 0.22 5.90
CA PRO A 537 11.16 0.08 6.56
C PRO A 537 11.23 0.74 7.94
N LEU A 538 10.27 1.60 8.36
CA LEU A 538 10.52 2.48 9.51
C LEU A 538 9.39 2.66 10.53
N THR A 539 8.18 2.20 10.29
CA THR A 539 7.06 2.49 11.21
C THR A 539 6.78 1.42 12.26
N TYR A 540 7.46 0.26 12.23
CA TYR A 540 7.22 -0.84 13.17
C TYR A 540 8.47 -1.39 13.88
N LEU A 541 9.52 -0.60 13.99
CA LEU A 541 10.62 -0.88 14.93
C LEU A 541 10.38 -0.09 16.24
N GLY A 542 9.26 -0.35 16.88
CA GLY A 542 9.16 -0.20 18.31
C GLY A 542 10.05 -1.27 18.95
N GLU A 543 11.01 -0.79 19.72
CA GLU A 543 11.91 -1.50 20.64
C GLU A 543 13.15 -2.17 20.02
N ASP A 544 14.30 -1.67 20.48
CA ASP A 544 15.67 -2.17 20.43
C ASP A 544 16.45 -2.07 19.10
N TYR A 545 16.76 -0.83 18.68
CA TYR A 545 18.06 -0.53 18.08
C TYR A 545 18.83 0.42 19.01
N SER A 546 19.35 -0.12 20.12
CA SER A 546 20.50 0.46 20.80
C SER A 546 21.72 -0.39 20.45
N GLU A 547 22.65 0.24 19.78
CA GLU A 547 24.10 0.00 19.76
C GLU A 547 24.59 -1.46 19.66
N SER A 548 25.17 -1.74 18.53
CA SER A 548 26.39 -2.51 18.31
C SER A 548 26.31 -3.41 17.08
N ASN A 549 26.62 -2.89 15.92
CA ASN A 549 27.54 -3.59 15.00
C ASN A 549 28.03 -2.69 13.85
N PRO A 550 29.33 -2.36 13.76
CA PRO A 550 29.90 -1.54 12.68
C PRO A 550 30.15 -2.27 11.36
N SER A 551 29.71 -3.52 11.20
CA SER A 551 30.12 -4.39 10.09
C SER A 551 29.37 -4.22 8.75
N TRP A 552 28.45 -3.25 8.62
CA TRP A 552 27.68 -3.02 7.38
C TRP A 552 28.23 -1.93 6.47
N ARG A 553 29.41 -1.35 6.78
CA ARG A 553 29.98 -0.27 5.95
C ARG A 553 30.79 -0.73 4.73
N ASN A 554 31.07 -2.00 4.54
CA ASN A 554 32.01 -2.47 3.52
C ASN A 554 31.48 -3.54 2.54
N ARG A 555 30.20 -3.53 2.15
CA ARG A 555 29.70 -4.37 1.04
C ARG A 555 28.74 -3.66 0.09
N ALA A 556 29.09 -2.47 -0.32
CA ALA A 556 28.43 -1.77 -1.41
C ALA A 556 29.48 -1.09 -2.31
N ALA A 557 30.48 -1.84 -2.75
CA ALA A 557 31.38 -1.44 -3.81
C ALA A 557 32.11 -2.69 -4.34
N GLU A 558 31.48 -3.36 -5.29
CA GLU A 558 32.21 -4.00 -6.40
C GLU A 558 31.19 -4.38 -7.49
N PRO A 559 31.41 -3.92 -8.75
CA PRO A 559 30.59 -4.28 -9.89
C PRO A 559 31.21 -5.49 -10.60
N SER A 560 30.39 -6.47 -10.90
CA SER A 560 30.65 -7.38 -12.02
C SER A 560 29.35 -7.73 -12.73
#